data_e96fafabcdb37507718dcba1967973e0
#
_entry.id   e96fafabcdb37507718dcba1967973e0
#
_cell.length_a   1.000
_cell.length_b   1.000
_cell.length_c   1.000
_cell.angle_alpha   90.00
_cell.angle_beta   90.00
_cell.angle_gamma   90.00
#
_symmetry.space_group_name_H-M   'P 1'
#
loop_
_entity.id
_entity.type
_entity.pdbx_description
1 polymer ?
#
loop_
_entity_poly.entity_id
_entity_poly.type
_entity_poly.pdbx_seq_one_letter_code
_entity_poly.pdbx_strand_id
1 'polypeptide(L)'
;MLDITIKIERPRVEELFAPYRTLIGQDFDGYRNHVYRCITYAMHFLDNAAEYEQIVETAFVYHDIGLWTDHELAYLEPSEAVALQDNEKYGWGLDPDALRGAIHWHHKVFKYNGIHADVIEACRKADWIDATQGWCRKGLPRSAIAKVESTFPNCGFHKTLLRLAKEYGGSTLVGGFKVMRGIVKW
;
A
#
# COMPACT_ATOMS: atom_id res chain seq x y z
N MET A 1 2.95 16.02 21.42
CA MET A 1 2.20 15.22 20.41
C MET A 1 2.98 15.41 19.12
N LEU A 2 3.64 14.37 18.60
CA LEU A 2 4.40 14.49 17.35
C LEU A 2 3.40 14.74 16.22
N ASP A 3 3.53 15.89 15.55
CA ASP A 3 2.69 16.21 14.38
C ASP A 3 3.14 15.31 13.21
N ILE A 4 2.18 14.81 12.41
CA ILE A 4 2.50 13.97 11.27
C ILE A 4 3.08 14.81 10.13
N THR A 5 4.25 14.42 9.62
CA THR A 5 4.90 15.10 8.48
C THR A 5 4.26 14.64 7.17
N ILE A 6 3.75 15.58 6.38
CA ILE A 6 3.12 15.28 5.09
C ILE A 6 3.96 15.88 3.97
N LYS A 7 4.51 15.02 3.11
CA LYS A 7 5.17 15.42 1.85
C LYS A 7 4.13 15.33 0.73
N ILE A 8 3.73 16.48 0.19
CA ILE A 8 2.70 16.56 -0.88
C ILE A 8 3.25 16.20 -2.26
N GLU A 9 4.54 16.29 -2.45
CA GLU A 9 5.24 15.93 -3.68
C GLU A 9 6.23 14.81 -3.41
N ARG A 10 6.16 13.76 -4.22
CA ARG A 10 7.06 12.60 -4.18
C ARG A 10 7.43 12.21 -5.61
N PRO A 11 8.46 12.86 -6.19
CA PRO A 11 8.84 12.64 -7.60
C PRO A 11 9.07 11.16 -7.92
N ARG A 12 9.73 10.43 -7.02
CA ARG A 12 9.97 8.99 -7.19
C ARG A 12 8.66 8.19 -7.28
N VAL A 13 7.66 8.49 -6.47
CA VAL A 13 6.35 7.82 -6.53
C VAL A 13 5.68 8.04 -7.89
N GLU A 14 5.75 9.26 -8.43
CA GLU A 14 5.21 9.56 -9.76
C GLU A 14 5.98 8.84 -10.88
N GLU A 15 7.31 8.75 -10.77
CA GLU A 15 8.15 7.99 -11.69
C GLU A 15 7.81 6.50 -11.66
N LEU A 16 7.62 5.90 -10.47
CA LEU A 16 7.25 4.50 -10.31
C LEU A 16 5.85 4.22 -10.89
N PHE A 17 4.91 5.16 -10.77
CA PHE A 17 3.57 5.04 -11.34
C PHE A 17 3.52 5.22 -12.86
N ALA A 18 4.48 5.94 -13.45
CA ALA A 18 4.41 6.32 -14.86
C ALA A 18 4.13 5.16 -15.82
N PRO A 19 4.78 3.97 -15.71
CA PRO A 19 4.50 2.82 -16.58
C PRO A 19 3.09 2.23 -16.41
N TYR A 20 2.50 2.39 -15.22
CA TYR A 20 1.24 1.74 -14.84
C TYR A 20 0.02 2.67 -14.94
N ARG A 21 0.22 3.97 -15.15
CA ARG A 21 -0.85 4.96 -15.14
C ARG A 21 -1.98 4.63 -16.10
N THR A 22 -1.64 4.23 -17.32
CA THR A 22 -2.65 3.85 -18.33
C THR A 22 -3.36 2.55 -17.98
N LEU A 23 -2.63 1.60 -17.40
CA LEU A 23 -3.17 0.31 -16.96
C LEU A 23 -4.18 0.48 -15.81
N ILE A 24 -3.83 1.29 -14.81
CA ILE A 24 -4.71 1.61 -13.67
C ILE A 24 -5.92 2.42 -14.15
N GLY A 25 -5.73 3.30 -15.14
CA GLY A 25 -6.79 4.01 -15.83
C GLY A 25 -7.63 4.89 -14.90
N GLN A 26 -8.94 4.70 -14.90
CA GLN A 26 -9.89 5.51 -14.10
C GLN A 26 -9.70 5.40 -12.58
N ASP A 27 -9.02 4.37 -12.10
CA ASP A 27 -8.78 4.13 -10.67
C ASP A 27 -7.53 4.86 -10.17
N PHE A 28 -6.76 5.47 -11.08
CA PHE A 28 -5.44 6.00 -10.79
C PHE A 28 -5.43 7.03 -9.64
N ASP A 29 -6.29 8.02 -9.67
CA ASP A 29 -6.27 9.07 -8.65
C ASP A 29 -6.61 8.53 -7.26
N GLY A 30 -7.53 7.56 -7.20
CA GLY A 30 -7.89 6.87 -5.96
C GLY A 30 -6.73 6.05 -5.40
N TYR A 31 -6.09 5.23 -6.23
CA TYR A 31 -4.95 4.40 -5.87
C TYR A 31 -3.73 5.25 -5.50
N ARG A 32 -3.39 6.26 -6.31
CA ARG A 32 -2.30 7.19 -6.03
C ARG A 32 -2.46 7.85 -4.65
N ASN A 33 -3.63 8.37 -4.36
CA ASN A 33 -3.88 9.02 -3.08
C ASN A 33 -3.85 8.02 -1.89
N HIS A 34 -4.32 6.79 -2.07
CA HIS A 34 -4.14 5.70 -1.11
C HIS A 34 -2.64 5.48 -0.81
N VAL A 35 -1.83 5.33 -1.85
CA VAL A 35 -0.37 5.16 -1.72
C VAL A 35 0.27 6.33 -0.95
N TYR A 36 -0.07 7.56 -1.28
CA TYR A 36 0.45 8.74 -0.57
C TYR A 36 0.07 8.77 0.91
N ARG A 37 -1.16 8.38 1.26
CA ARG A 37 -1.59 8.27 2.66
C ARG A 37 -0.81 7.18 3.38
N CYS A 38 -0.70 6.01 2.78
CA CYS A 38 0.05 4.88 3.34
C CYS A 38 1.54 5.21 3.55
N ILE A 39 2.21 5.81 2.56
CA ILE A 39 3.60 6.27 2.72
C ILE A 39 3.71 7.26 3.88
N THR A 40 2.78 8.21 3.99
CA THR A 40 2.79 9.21 5.06
C THR A 40 2.68 8.54 6.44
N TYR A 41 1.79 7.56 6.60
CA TYR A 41 1.64 6.82 7.84
C TYR A 41 2.85 5.92 8.14
N ALA A 42 3.37 5.21 7.15
CA ALA A 42 4.53 4.33 7.33
C ALA A 42 5.78 5.11 7.74
N MET A 43 6.06 6.22 7.04
CA MET A 43 7.19 7.08 7.38
C MET A 43 7.07 7.69 8.78
N HIS A 44 5.85 8.03 9.24
CA HIS A 44 5.64 8.45 10.62
C HIS A 44 6.05 7.35 11.63
N PHE A 45 5.74 6.07 11.37
CA PHE A 45 6.14 4.95 12.23
C PHE A 45 7.64 4.63 12.17
N LEU A 46 8.33 5.13 11.17
CA LEU A 46 9.79 5.03 10.96
C LEU A 46 10.53 6.33 11.32
N ASP A 47 9.90 7.20 12.14
CA ASP A 47 10.45 8.49 12.57
C ASP A 47 10.91 9.40 11.41
N ASN A 48 10.34 9.21 10.21
CA ASN A 48 10.70 9.87 8.95
C ASN A 48 12.18 9.70 8.56
N ALA A 49 12.79 8.59 8.95
CA ALA A 49 14.19 8.29 8.65
C ALA A 49 14.38 8.06 7.14
N ALA A 50 15.33 8.81 6.55
CA ALA A 50 15.49 8.90 5.09
C ALA A 50 15.90 7.57 4.45
N GLU A 51 16.57 6.69 5.17
CA GLU A 51 16.98 5.37 4.70
C GLU A 51 15.81 4.45 4.31
N TYR A 52 14.63 4.66 4.89
CA TYR A 52 13.43 3.88 4.56
C TYR A 52 12.60 4.46 3.42
N GLU A 53 12.86 5.71 3.01
CA GLU A 53 11.98 6.40 2.07
C GLU A 53 11.83 5.65 0.75
N GLN A 54 12.93 5.22 0.15
CA GLN A 54 12.91 4.53 -1.14
C GLN A 54 12.15 3.20 -1.10
N ILE A 55 12.40 2.39 -0.07
CA ILE A 55 11.75 1.08 0.04
C ILE A 55 10.26 1.21 0.36
N VAL A 56 9.87 2.15 1.22
CA VAL A 56 8.47 2.42 1.57
C VAL A 56 7.69 2.94 0.35
N GLU A 57 8.27 3.88 -0.39
CA GLU A 57 7.67 4.41 -1.62
C GLU A 57 7.47 3.31 -2.66
N THR A 58 8.51 2.49 -2.89
CA THR A 58 8.44 1.38 -3.83
C THR A 58 7.41 0.34 -3.38
N ALA A 59 7.48 -0.10 -2.11
CA ALA A 59 6.55 -1.09 -1.60
C ALA A 59 5.09 -0.65 -1.80
N PHE A 60 4.75 0.61 -1.46
CA PHE A 60 3.37 1.07 -1.61
C PHE A 60 2.92 1.33 -3.05
N VAL A 61 3.80 1.72 -3.96
CA VAL A 61 3.40 1.81 -5.38
C VAL A 61 3.04 0.44 -5.94
N TYR A 62 3.70 -0.61 -5.46
CA TYR A 62 3.53 -1.97 -5.99
C TYR A 62 2.59 -2.88 -5.18
N HIS A 63 2.26 -2.57 -3.91
CA HIS A 63 1.60 -3.54 -3.01
C HIS A 63 0.28 -4.11 -3.53
N ASP A 64 -0.51 -3.32 -4.25
CA ASP A 64 -1.80 -3.70 -4.82
C ASP A 64 -1.79 -3.73 -6.36
N ILE A 65 -0.63 -3.52 -7.02
CA ILE A 65 -0.57 -3.36 -8.47
C ILE A 65 -1.07 -4.58 -9.24
N GLY A 66 -0.93 -5.77 -8.66
CA GLY A 66 -1.44 -7.02 -9.21
C GLY A 66 -2.95 -7.03 -9.48
N LEU A 67 -3.73 -6.17 -8.80
CA LEU A 67 -5.14 -5.97 -9.12
C LEU A 67 -5.37 -5.51 -10.56
N TRP A 68 -4.43 -4.79 -11.15
CA TRP A 68 -4.53 -4.26 -12.53
C TRP A 68 -3.62 -4.99 -13.51
N THR A 69 -2.50 -5.58 -13.05
CA THR A 69 -1.61 -6.34 -13.95
C THR A 69 -2.15 -7.73 -14.25
N ASP A 70 -2.77 -8.39 -13.28
CA ASP A 70 -3.19 -9.79 -13.37
C ASP A 70 -4.71 -9.97 -13.33
N HIS A 71 -5.46 -8.92 -13.00
CA HIS A 71 -6.93 -8.93 -12.95
C HIS A 71 -7.51 -10.02 -12.04
N GLU A 72 -6.87 -10.23 -10.88
CA GLU A 72 -7.32 -11.25 -9.93
C GLU A 72 -7.22 -10.77 -8.46
N LEU A 73 -7.96 -11.47 -7.56
CA LEU A 73 -7.98 -11.15 -6.14
C LEU A 73 -6.81 -11.75 -5.35
N ALA A 74 -6.06 -12.69 -5.92
CA ALA A 74 -4.83 -13.25 -5.36
C ALA A 74 -3.60 -12.42 -5.81
N TYR A 75 -3.68 -11.12 -5.69
CA TYR A 75 -2.76 -10.15 -6.30
C TYR A 75 -1.42 -9.95 -5.57
N LEU A 76 -1.24 -10.52 -4.38
CA LEU A 76 0.00 -10.30 -3.60
C LEU A 76 1.23 -10.82 -4.32
N GLU A 77 1.22 -12.08 -4.72
CA GLU A 77 2.34 -12.70 -5.44
C GLU A 77 2.63 -12.01 -6.79
N PRO A 78 1.64 -11.68 -7.64
CA PRO A 78 1.85 -10.81 -8.80
C PRO A 78 2.48 -9.46 -8.46
N SER A 79 1.99 -8.77 -7.44
CA SER A 79 2.53 -7.49 -6.98
C SER A 79 4.00 -7.60 -6.57
N GLU A 80 4.35 -8.63 -5.78
CA GLU A 80 5.72 -8.93 -5.38
C GLU A 80 6.63 -9.18 -6.60
N ALA A 81 6.16 -10.00 -7.54
CA ALA A 81 6.93 -10.35 -8.74
C ALA A 81 7.26 -9.11 -9.58
N VAL A 82 6.28 -8.25 -9.82
CA VAL A 82 6.49 -7.01 -10.58
C VAL A 82 7.46 -6.08 -9.85
N ALA A 83 7.31 -5.89 -8.53
CA ALA A 83 8.20 -5.04 -7.73
C ALA A 83 9.65 -5.52 -7.77
N LEU A 84 9.88 -6.84 -7.61
CA LEU A 84 11.22 -7.42 -7.63
C LEU A 84 11.86 -7.37 -9.02
N GLN A 85 11.07 -7.63 -10.06
CA GLN A 85 11.53 -7.52 -11.44
C GLN A 85 11.98 -6.09 -11.77
N ASP A 86 11.19 -5.08 -11.37
CA ASP A 86 11.52 -3.69 -11.62
C ASP A 86 12.71 -3.23 -10.76
N ASN A 87 12.83 -3.69 -9.50
CA ASN A 87 13.98 -3.44 -8.65
C ASN A 87 15.29 -3.92 -9.31
N GLU A 88 15.28 -5.12 -9.89
CA GLU A 88 16.42 -5.67 -10.62
C GLU A 88 16.67 -4.91 -11.93
N LYS A 89 15.63 -4.76 -12.76
CA LYS A 89 15.69 -4.15 -14.09
C LYS A 89 16.22 -2.72 -14.07
N TYR A 90 15.80 -1.93 -13.10
CA TYR A 90 16.20 -0.53 -12.98
C TYR A 90 17.36 -0.30 -12.01
N GLY A 91 17.88 -1.36 -11.39
CA GLY A 91 19.03 -1.30 -10.50
C GLY A 91 18.81 -0.42 -9.26
N TRP A 92 17.62 -0.45 -8.65
CA TRP A 92 17.33 0.39 -7.48
C TRP A 92 18.12 -0.01 -6.24
N GLY A 93 18.60 -1.28 -6.17
CA GLY A 93 19.44 -1.79 -5.09
C GLY A 93 18.69 -1.95 -3.77
N LEU A 94 17.36 -2.02 -3.80
CA LEU A 94 16.56 -2.29 -2.61
C LEU A 94 16.72 -3.75 -2.18
N ASP A 95 16.76 -3.97 -0.85
CA ASP A 95 16.78 -5.33 -0.31
C ASP A 95 15.53 -6.10 -0.76
N PRO A 96 15.69 -7.22 -1.52
CA PRO A 96 14.54 -7.92 -2.09
C PRO A 96 13.64 -8.57 -1.04
N ASP A 97 14.19 -9.01 0.10
CA ASP A 97 13.41 -9.65 1.15
C ASP A 97 12.62 -8.61 1.96
N ALA A 98 13.19 -7.43 2.18
CA ALA A 98 12.49 -6.32 2.79
C ALA A 98 11.36 -5.80 1.89
N LEU A 99 11.62 -5.63 0.58
CA LEU A 99 10.62 -5.19 -0.40
C LEU A 99 9.47 -6.20 -0.52
N ARG A 100 9.82 -7.49 -0.73
CA ARG A 100 8.83 -8.58 -0.76
C ARG A 100 8.02 -8.62 0.53
N GLY A 101 8.69 -8.57 1.69
CA GLY A 101 8.02 -8.63 2.97
C GLY A 101 7.06 -7.47 3.20
N ALA A 102 7.43 -6.25 2.82
CA ALA A 102 6.56 -5.07 2.92
C ALA A 102 5.28 -5.24 2.08
N ILE A 103 5.39 -5.84 0.88
CA ILE A 103 4.24 -6.16 0.02
C ILE A 103 3.46 -7.35 0.56
N HIS A 104 4.12 -8.46 0.88
CA HIS A 104 3.46 -9.71 1.29
C HIS A 104 2.65 -9.58 2.58
N TRP A 105 3.18 -8.85 3.56
CA TRP A 105 2.64 -8.83 4.92
C TRP A 105 1.78 -7.62 5.25
N HIS A 106 1.51 -6.70 4.29
CA HIS A 106 0.74 -5.49 4.57
C HIS A 106 -0.67 -5.77 5.10
N HIS A 107 -1.30 -6.89 4.72
CA HIS A 107 -2.59 -7.34 5.24
C HIS A 107 -2.51 -8.27 6.46
N LYS A 108 -1.31 -8.50 7.02
CA LYS A 108 -1.20 -9.36 8.20
C LYS A 108 -1.97 -8.78 9.39
N VAL A 109 -2.82 -9.61 10.01
CA VAL A 109 -3.68 -9.19 11.14
C VAL A 109 -2.84 -8.90 12.38
N PHE A 110 -1.97 -9.85 12.76
CA PHE A 110 -1.10 -9.71 13.92
C PHE A 110 0.21 -9.02 13.59
N LYS A 111 0.88 -8.51 14.63
CA LYS A 111 2.19 -7.87 14.51
C LYS A 111 3.19 -8.78 13.80
N TYR A 112 3.93 -8.22 12.85
CA TYR A 112 5.05 -8.91 12.22
C TYR A 112 6.33 -8.74 13.08
N ASN A 113 7.05 -9.85 13.33
CA ASN A 113 8.24 -9.88 14.19
C ASN A 113 9.43 -10.58 13.50
N GLY A 114 9.40 -10.74 12.17
CA GLY A 114 10.47 -11.38 11.40
C GLY A 114 11.62 -10.44 11.03
N ILE A 115 12.42 -10.83 10.07
CA ILE A 115 13.49 -10.01 9.49
C ILE A 115 12.86 -8.77 8.83
N HIS A 116 13.53 -7.61 8.90
CA HIS A 116 13.02 -6.32 8.42
C HIS A 116 11.69 -5.87 9.06
N ALA A 117 11.47 -6.29 10.34
CA ALA A 117 10.21 -6.01 11.04
C ALA A 117 9.89 -4.52 11.18
N ASP A 118 10.89 -3.66 11.19
CA ASP A 118 10.74 -2.20 11.21
C ASP A 118 9.93 -1.69 10.02
N VAL A 119 10.41 -1.91 8.80
CA VAL A 119 9.76 -1.45 7.57
C VAL A 119 8.46 -2.24 7.29
N ILE A 120 8.47 -3.56 7.47
CA ILE A 120 7.30 -4.42 7.21
C ILE A 120 6.15 -4.06 8.15
N GLU A 121 6.43 -3.89 9.45
CA GLU A 121 5.41 -3.52 10.43
C GLU A 121 4.90 -2.09 10.23
N ALA A 122 5.75 -1.17 9.80
CA ALA A 122 5.35 0.19 9.45
C ALA A 122 4.38 0.19 8.26
N CYS A 123 4.70 -0.54 7.18
CA CYS A 123 3.83 -0.69 6.01
C CYS A 123 2.51 -1.38 6.40
N ARG A 124 2.57 -2.46 7.17
CA ARG A 124 1.37 -3.15 7.66
C ARG A 124 0.44 -2.24 8.45
N LYS A 125 0.98 -1.44 9.37
CA LYS A 125 0.18 -0.49 10.17
C LYS A 125 -0.45 0.58 9.29
N ALA A 126 0.32 1.11 8.36
CA ALA A 126 -0.11 2.18 7.46
C ALA A 126 -1.28 1.75 6.59
N ASP A 127 -1.20 0.57 5.97
CA ASP A 127 -2.28 0.03 5.16
C ASP A 127 -3.54 -0.23 5.99
N TRP A 128 -3.43 -0.84 7.18
CA TRP A 128 -4.57 -1.04 8.07
C TRP A 128 -5.26 0.27 8.49
N ILE A 129 -4.52 1.37 8.65
CA ILE A 129 -5.13 2.68 8.93
C ILE A 129 -5.96 3.13 7.74
N ASP A 130 -5.42 3.08 6.53
CA ASP A 130 -6.09 3.57 5.34
C ASP A 130 -7.24 2.66 4.90
N ALA A 131 -7.02 1.36 4.84
CA ALA A 131 -8.03 0.37 4.46
C ALA A 131 -9.26 0.41 5.38
N THR A 132 -9.08 0.75 6.65
CA THR A 132 -10.18 0.91 7.61
C THR A 132 -10.68 2.35 7.77
N GLN A 133 -10.23 3.28 6.92
CA GLN A 133 -10.59 4.70 6.98
C GLN A 133 -10.37 5.30 8.39
N GLY A 134 -9.24 4.97 9.00
CA GLY A 134 -8.88 5.44 10.33
C GLY A 134 -9.66 4.81 11.49
N TRP A 135 -10.48 3.79 11.25
CA TRP A 135 -11.11 3.04 12.34
C TRP A 135 -10.07 2.28 13.15
N CYS A 136 -9.13 1.60 12.49
CA CYS A 136 -7.97 0.96 13.10
C CYS A 136 -6.76 1.92 13.08
N ARG A 137 -6.59 2.75 14.10
CA ARG A 137 -5.65 3.88 14.12
C ARG A 137 -4.19 3.52 14.39
N LYS A 138 -3.89 2.32 14.85
CA LYS A 138 -2.51 1.86 15.20
C LYS A 138 -1.71 2.84 16.10
N GLY A 139 -2.41 3.62 16.93
CA GLY A 139 -1.80 4.61 17.82
C GLY A 139 -1.83 6.06 17.32
N LEU A 140 -2.17 6.30 16.06
CA LEU A 140 -2.31 7.67 15.56
C LEU A 140 -3.55 8.38 16.12
N PRO A 141 -3.47 9.68 16.41
CA PRO A 141 -4.64 10.47 16.79
C PRO A 141 -5.54 10.72 15.58
N ARG A 142 -6.84 10.83 15.82
CA ARG A 142 -7.83 11.11 14.74
C ARG A 142 -7.50 12.37 13.94
N SER A 143 -6.97 13.40 14.61
CA SER A 143 -6.59 14.66 13.96
C SER A 143 -5.48 14.48 12.94
N ALA A 144 -4.49 13.62 13.22
CA ALA A 144 -3.42 13.31 12.27
C ALA A 144 -3.97 12.59 11.04
N ILE A 145 -4.83 11.58 11.24
CA ILE A 145 -5.47 10.85 10.14
C ILE A 145 -6.33 11.80 9.29
N ALA A 146 -7.18 12.61 9.91
CA ALA A 146 -8.02 13.58 9.19
C ALA A 146 -7.20 14.59 8.39
N LYS A 147 -6.03 15.02 8.90
CA LYS A 147 -5.10 15.90 8.18
C LYS A 147 -4.55 15.23 6.92
N VAL A 148 -4.16 13.95 6.99
CA VAL A 148 -3.68 13.18 5.85
C VAL A 148 -4.78 12.94 4.82
N GLU A 149 -5.98 12.52 5.27
CA GLU A 149 -7.14 12.29 4.40
C GLU A 149 -7.61 13.57 3.69
N SER A 150 -7.54 14.73 4.35
CA SER A 150 -7.88 16.01 3.72
C SER A 150 -6.84 16.45 2.69
N THR A 151 -5.56 16.08 2.89
CA THR A 151 -4.48 16.37 1.93
C THR A 151 -4.55 15.45 0.71
N PHE A 152 -4.87 14.18 0.92
CA PHE A 152 -5.00 13.17 -0.12
C PHE A 152 -6.40 12.54 -0.08
N PRO A 153 -7.41 13.15 -0.72
CA PRO A 153 -8.78 12.65 -0.72
C PRO A 153 -8.89 11.22 -1.25
N ASN A 154 -9.88 10.48 -0.77
CA ASN A 154 -10.07 9.06 -1.13
C ASN A 154 -10.28 8.84 -2.65
N CYS A 155 -10.87 9.79 -3.36
CA CYS A 155 -11.17 9.72 -4.79
C CYS A 155 -11.86 8.40 -5.23
N GLY A 156 -12.64 7.81 -4.34
CA GLY A 156 -13.40 6.59 -4.65
C GLY A 156 -12.64 5.28 -4.50
N PHE A 157 -11.42 5.26 -3.99
CA PHE A 157 -10.57 4.06 -3.89
C PHE A 157 -11.28 2.86 -3.23
N HIS A 158 -11.97 3.06 -2.11
CA HIS A 158 -12.71 1.98 -1.46
C HIS A 158 -13.88 1.45 -2.31
N LYS A 159 -14.51 2.30 -3.15
CA LYS A 159 -15.52 1.85 -4.11
C LYS A 159 -14.88 1.04 -5.24
N THR A 160 -13.66 1.43 -5.66
CA THR A 160 -12.86 0.65 -6.62
C THR A 160 -12.60 -0.75 -6.09
N LEU A 161 -12.13 -0.90 -4.84
CA LEU A 161 -11.90 -2.23 -4.24
C LEU A 161 -13.17 -3.09 -4.22
N LEU A 162 -14.32 -2.51 -3.87
CA LEU A 162 -15.60 -3.23 -3.91
C LEU A 162 -16.02 -3.63 -5.34
N ARG A 163 -15.77 -2.76 -6.32
CA ARG A 163 -16.01 -3.04 -7.72
C ARG A 163 -15.13 -4.19 -8.22
N LEU A 164 -13.83 -4.14 -7.97
CA LEU A 164 -12.87 -5.18 -8.36
C LEU A 164 -13.18 -6.51 -7.65
N ALA A 165 -13.54 -6.47 -6.36
CA ALA A 165 -13.97 -7.67 -5.63
C ALA A 165 -15.21 -8.32 -6.26
N LYS A 166 -16.15 -7.52 -6.75
CA LYS A 166 -17.34 -8.03 -7.48
C LYS A 166 -16.97 -8.56 -8.87
N GLU A 167 -16.13 -7.83 -9.59
CA GLU A 167 -15.73 -8.14 -10.97
C GLU A 167 -14.92 -9.44 -11.04
N TYR A 168 -13.88 -9.56 -10.22
CA TYR A 168 -12.99 -10.74 -10.20
C TYR A 168 -13.53 -11.89 -9.33
N GLY A 169 -14.37 -11.60 -8.36
CA GLY A 169 -14.97 -12.58 -7.45
C GLY A 169 -16.33 -13.13 -7.88
N GLY A 170 -16.97 -12.51 -8.88
CA GLY A 170 -18.32 -12.86 -9.32
C GLY A 170 -19.45 -12.22 -8.50
N SER A 171 -19.19 -11.84 -7.25
CA SER A 171 -20.07 -11.02 -6.40
C SER A 171 -19.25 -10.36 -5.30
N THR A 172 -19.76 -9.28 -4.70
CA THR A 172 -19.07 -8.58 -3.61
C THR A 172 -18.82 -9.48 -2.38
N LEU A 173 -19.78 -10.36 -2.06
CA LEU A 173 -19.67 -11.30 -0.94
C LEU A 173 -18.61 -12.38 -1.22
N VAL A 174 -18.68 -13.02 -2.38
CA VAL A 174 -17.73 -14.08 -2.78
C VAL A 174 -16.35 -13.48 -2.99
N GLY A 175 -16.25 -12.32 -3.64
CA GLY A 175 -14.99 -11.60 -3.81
C GLY A 175 -14.38 -11.20 -2.47
N GLY A 176 -15.16 -10.61 -1.56
CA GLY A 176 -14.72 -10.29 -0.21
C GLY A 176 -14.21 -11.51 0.56
N PHE A 177 -14.89 -12.66 0.44
CA PHE A 177 -14.44 -13.91 1.06
C PHE A 177 -13.14 -14.43 0.44
N LYS A 178 -12.98 -14.37 -0.87
CA LYS A 178 -11.73 -14.72 -1.57
C LYS A 178 -10.57 -13.84 -1.14
N VAL A 179 -10.79 -12.52 -1.05
CA VAL A 179 -9.82 -11.56 -0.52
C VAL A 179 -9.42 -11.93 0.91
N MET A 180 -10.38 -12.10 1.81
CA MET A 180 -10.11 -12.47 3.20
C MET A 180 -9.31 -13.77 3.32
N ARG A 181 -9.59 -14.75 2.48
CA ARG A 181 -8.90 -16.06 2.51
C ARG A 181 -7.54 -16.04 1.80
N GLY A 182 -7.41 -15.28 0.71
CA GLY A 182 -6.22 -15.27 -0.14
C GLY A 182 -5.13 -14.31 0.33
N ILE A 183 -5.52 -13.10 0.75
CA ILE A 183 -4.56 -12.03 1.03
C ILE A 183 -4.43 -11.67 2.51
N VAL A 184 -5.47 -11.90 3.33
CA VAL A 184 -5.35 -11.66 4.78
C VAL A 184 -4.48 -12.75 5.40
N LYS A 185 -3.35 -12.35 6.00
CA LYS A 185 -2.40 -13.24 6.66
C LYS A 185 -2.59 -13.16 8.20
N TRP A 186 -2.56 -14.30 8.86
CA TRP A 186 -2.74 -14.41 10.33
C TRP A 186 -1.41 -14.42 11.08
#